data_a3fe8536e9532c1c3fd345dda919f083
#
_entry.id   a3fe8536e9532c1c3fd345dda919f083
#
_cell.length_a   1.000
_cell.length_b   1.000
_cell.length_c   1.000
_cell.angle_alpha   90.00
_cell.angle_beta   90.00
_cell.angle_gamma   90.00
#
_symmetry.space_group_name_H-M   'P 1'
#
loop_
_entity.id
_entity.type
_entity.pdbx_description
1 polymer ?
#
loop_
_entity_poly.entity_id
_entity_poly.type
_entity_poly.pdbx_seq_one_letter_code
_entity_poly.pdbx_strand_id
1 'polypeptide(L)'
;MAARRKQDTSLLDRLDQEAESFDSALTREHYLNRSGQKDNLELEPIFRCHAELFRPQTIDALRQADPADPRLPALHEFVVSGYLENAARSLTEELSRRETTDAALWDGEQVPYRALSSLISNEADPQRRHCLDRLRVELTAGQNPLREERWDTLHATALSLGYRNYVELCDTLGSLHLNELARQMETFLWSTERSYRSRLESYLRGLAVDPGLAERSDLAYLFRSPQFDIFFSREQLVASLLASLHDLGIDPEKQANVHLDAEPRPRKSPRAFCAPIRVPDEVVLVINPHGGQDDYRALFHEAGHAQHFAHVDRRLPYAHRGLGDNSVTEAYAFALEHLACNPAWLQRRLSVQDPSQYLALARFHKLYMLRRYAAKLLYELELHGGDDPRAKPKRYADLLTASLGVRCSAEDYLFDVDDGFYCARYLRAWILDAQIRRHLEQEFGPRWFERPRAGAYLRTLWSWGQSYPADELARRLGDDGLDINPLVQELLAMD
;
A
#
# COMPACT_ATOMS: atom_id res chain seq x y z
N MET A 1 -3.95 -34.88 25.69
CA MET A 1 -3.99 -33.42 25.57
C MET A 1 -2.63 -32.74 25.81
N ALA A 2 -1.92 -32.98 26.91
CA ALA A 2 -0.63 -32.32 27.20
C ALA A 2 0.51 -32.65 26.20
N ALA A 3 0.58 -33.88 25.68
CA ALA A 3 1.60 -34.26 24.68
C ALA A 3 1.37 -33.59 23.31
N ARG A 4 0.10 -33.43 22.88
CA ARG A 4 -0.25 -32.67 21.66
C ARG A 4 0.14 -31.19 21.77
N ARG A 5 -0.18 -30.49 22.90
CA ARG A 5 0.22 -29.08 23.13
C ARG A 5 1.73 -28.86 23.05
N LYS A 6 2.56 -29.77 23.58
CA LYS A 6 4.04 -29.66 23.50
C LYS A 6 4.56 -29.84 22.07
N GLN A 7 3.90 -30.67 21.27
CA GLN A 7 4.29 -30.88 19.85
C GLN A 7 3.88 -29.71 18.97
N ASP A 8 2.70 -29.13 19.20
CA ASP A 8 2.18 -27.95 18.48
C ASP A 8 3.03 -26.69 18.75
N THR A 9 3.43 -26.46 20.01
CA THR A 9 4.34 -25.34 20.35
C THR A 9 5.68 -25.48 19.63
N SER A 10 6.24 -26.69 19.54
CA SER A 10 7.46 -26.99 18.79
C SER A 10 7.31 -26.74 17.27
N LEU A 11 6.13 -27.00 16.69
CA LEU A 11 5.85 -26.70 15.28
C LEU A 11 5.83 -25.21 15.04
N LEU A 12 5.07 -24.44 15.80
CA LEU A 12 4.95 -23.00 15.63
C LEU A 12 6.28 -22.27 15.86
N ASP A 13 7.10 -22.71 16.83
CA ASP A 13 8.44 -22.15 17.03
C ASP A 13 9.34 -22.35 15.81
N ARG A 14 9.28 -23.54 15.20
CA ARG A 14 10.05 -23.84 13.99
C ARG A 14 9.55 -23.02 12.79
N LEU A 15 8.24 -22.93 12.60
CA LEU A 15 7.67 -22.16 11.49
C LEU A 15 7.91 -20.66 11.63
N ASP A 16 7.89 -20.13 12.85
CA ASP A 16 8.19 -18.72 13.14
C ASP A 16 9.64 -18.36 12.74
N GLN A 17 10.60 -19.23 13.10
CA GLN A 17 11.99 -19.05 12.72
C GLN A 17 12.24 -19.22 11.21
N GLU A 18 11.58 -20.19 10.60
CA GLU A 18 11.71 -20.45 9.18
C GLU A 18 11.09 -19.33 8.34
N ALA A 19 9.95 -18.79 8.79
CA ALA A 19 9.31 -17.61 8.18
C ALA A 19 10.22 -16.39 8.23
N GLU A 20 10.86 -16.13 9.39
CA GLU A 20 11.85 -15.04 9.50
C GLU A 20 13.03 -15.22 8.55
N SER A 21 13.55 -16.45 8.45
CA SER A 21 14.67 -16.76 7.56
C SER A 21 14.32 -16.55 6.08
N PHE A 22 13.15 -17.04 5.68
CA PHE A 22 12.63 -16.86 4.30
C PHE A 22 12.42 -15.39 3.98
N ASP A 23 11.68 -14.67 4.81
CA ASP A 23 11.31 -13.29 4.55
C ASP A 23 12.53 -12.36 4.56
N SER A 24 13.50 -12.60 5.47
CA SER A 24 14.77 -11.88 5.47
C SER A 24 15.57 -12.08 4.19
N ALA A 25 15.61 -13.31 3.66
CA ALA A 25 16.29 -13.62 2.41
C ALA A 25 15.58 -12.96 1.21
N LEU A 26 14.24 -13.05 1.18
CA LEU A 26 13.40 -12.47 0.13
C LEU A 26 13.50 -10.94 0.10
N THR A 27 13.34 -10.29 1.25
CA THR A 27 13.42 -8.83 1.40
C THR A 27 14.81 -8.32 1.02
N ARG A 28 15.88 -9.02 1.41
CA ARG A 28 17.25 -8.66 1.03
C ARG A 28 17.46 -8.76 -0.48
N GLU A 29 16.96 -9.79 -1.12
CA GLU A 29 17.07 -9.98 -2.58
C GLU A 29 16.34 -8.85 -3.33
N HIS A 30 15.12 -8.52 -2.90
CA HIS A 30 14.38 -7.39 -3.45
C HIS A 30 15.08 -6.04 -3.20
N TYR A 31 15.64 -5.83 -2.02
CA TYR A 31 16.42 -4.64 -1.71
C TYR A 31 17.60 -4.47 -2.66
N LEU A 32 18.43 -5.51 -2.82
CA LEU A 32 19.61 -5.46 -3.68
C LEU A 32 19.24 -5.18 -5.14
N ASN A 33 18.18 -5.81 -5.65
CA ASN A 33 17.69 -5.60 -7.00
C ASN A 33 17.11 -4.19 -7.18
N ARG A 34 16.13 -3.79 -6.34
CA ARG A 34 15.45 -2.50 -6.48
C ARG A 34 16.33 -1.29 -6.14
N SER A 35 17.35 -1.46 -5.31
CA SER A 35 18.35 -0.42 -5.04
C SER A 35 19.42 -0.29 -6.14
N GLY A 36 19.38 -1.14 -7.16
CA GLY A 36 20.32 -1.13 -8.28
C GLY A 36 21.71 -1.71 -7.94
N GLN A 37 21.81 -2.46 -6.84
CA GLN A 37 23.04 -3.14 -6.43
C GLN A 37 23.17 -4.52 -7.09
N LYS A 38 22.06 -5.11 -7.53
CA LYS A 38 22.00 -6.40 -8.23
C LYS A 38 21.11 -6.30 -9.47
N ASP A 39 21.59 -6.82 -10.58
CA ASP A 39 20.88 -6.70 -11.86
C ASP A 39 19.69 -7.64 -11.98
N ASN A 40 19.87 -8.88 -11.57
CA ASN A 40 18.87 -9.93 -11.68
C ASN A 40 18.22 -10.21 -10.32
N LEU A 41 16.92 -10.41 -10.32
CA LEU A 41 16.17 -10.89 -9.16
C LEU A 41 16.21 -12.42 -9.17
N GLU A 42 16.72 -13.02 -8.09
CA GLU A 42 16.91 -14.48 -7.97
C GLU A 42 16.06 -15.05 -6.84
N LEU A 43 14.79 -15.31 -7.11
CA LEU A 43 13.84 -15.82 -6.12
C LEU A 43 13.84 -17.35 -5.98
N GLU A 44 14.05 -18.05 -7.10
CA GLU A 44 13.99 -19.52 -7.13
C GLU A 44 14.87 -20.22 -6.09
N PRO A 45 16.14 -19.82 -5.85
CA PRO A 45 16.94 -20.43 -4.80
C PRO A 45 16.35 -20.25 -3.41
N ILE A 46 15.73 -19.10 -3.13
CA ILE A 46 15.13 -18.78 -1.83
C ILE A 46 13.91 -19.67 -1.60
N PHE A 47 12.96 -19.71 -2.55
CA PHE A 47 11.79 -20.58 -2.45
C PHE A 47 12.16 -22.06 -2.33
N ARG A 48 13.18 -22.52 -3.07
CA ARG A 48 13.65 -23.90 -3.00
C ARG A 48 14.25 -24.24 -1.63
N CYS A 49 15.03 -23.34 -1.03
CA CYS A 49 15.58 -23.56 0.31
C CYS A 49 14.50 -23.69 1.37
N HIS A 50 13.38 -22.97 1.23
CA HIS A 50 12.29 -22.90 2.19
C HIS A 50 11.01 -23.62 1.72
N ALA A 51 11.13 -24.56 0.79
CA ALA A 51 9.98 -25.22 0.16
C ALA A 51 9.04 -25.94 1.15
N GLU A 52 9.56 -26.37 2.30
CA GLU A 52 8.74 -27.00 3.37
C GLU A 52 7.69 -26.04 3.96
N LEU A 53 7.93 -24.72 3.97
CA LEU A 53 6.96 -23.76 4.47
C LEU A 53 5.66 -23.79 3.67
N PHE A 54 5.77 -23.90 2.35
CA PHE A 54 4.65 -23.70 1.41
C PHE A 54 4.11 -25.04 0.88
N ARG A 55 4.00 -26.06 1.76
CA ARG A 55 3.43 -27.37 1.42
C ARG A 55 2.03 -27.54 2.00
N PRO A 56 1.14 -28.30 1.33
CA PRO A 56 -0.18 -28.65 1.88
C PRO A 56 -0.11 -29.24 3.29
N GLN A 57 0.90 -30.09 3.55
CA GLN A 57 1.10 -30.71 4.85
C GLN A 57 1.37 -29.70 5.96
N THR A 58 2.07 -28.60 5.66
CA THR A 58 2.32 -27.51 6.62
C THR A 58 1.04 -26.74 6.90
N ILE A 59 0.22 -26.48 5.88
CA ILE A 59 -1.11 -25.86 6.01
C ILE A 59 -2.02 -26.73 6.91
N ASP A 60 -2.06 -28.04 6.64
CA ASP A 60 -2.87 -29.00 7.43
C ASP A 60 -2.39 -29.09 8.89
N ALA A 61 -1.08 -29.02 9.11
CA ALA A 61 -0.52 -28.99 10.47
C ALA A 61 -0.89 -27.70 11.22
N LEU A 62 -0.89 -26.54 10.55
CA LEU A 62 -1.34 -25.26 11.13
C LEU A 62 -2.83 -25.28 11.48
N ARG A 63 -3.67 -25.89 10.64
CA ARG A 63 -5.11 -26.07 10.93
C ARG A 63 -5.39 -26.92 12.17
N GLN A 64 -4.44 -27.79 12.54
CA GLN A 64 -4.55 -28.67 13.73
C GLN A 64 -3.83 -28.09 14.95
N ALA A 65 -3.11 -26.97 14.81
CA ALA A 65 -2.39 -26.32 15.91
C ALA A 65 -3.33 -25.73 16.98
N ASP A 66 -2.76 -25.37 18.12
CA ASP A 66 -3.55 -24.80 19.24
C ASP A 66 -4.12 -23.42 18.82
N PRO A 67 -5.45 -23.28 18.69
CA PRO A 67 -6.07 -22.03 18.26
C PRO A 67 -5.89 -20.89 19.30
N ALA A 68 -5.42 -21.19 20.50
CA ALA A 68 -5.13 -20.20 21.53
C ALA A 68 -3.71 -19.59 21.38
N ASP A 69 -2.85 -20.13 20.52
CA ASP A 69 -1.53 -19.52 20.27
C ASP A 69 -1.69 -18.25 19.42
N PRO A 70 -1.30 -17.07 19.92
CA PRO A 70 -1.52 -15.81 19.23
C PRO A 70 -0.74 -15.67 17.93
N ARG A 71 0.27 -16.49 17.68
CA ARG A 71 1.07 -16.48 16.43
C ARG A 71 0.36 -17.18 15.28
N LEU A 72 -0.56 -18.09 15.60
CA LEU A 72 -1.19 -18.98 14.62
C LEU A 72 -1.84 -18.23 13.45
N PRO A 73 -2.63 -17.16 13.66
CA PRO A 73 -3.27 -16.45 12.55
C PRO A 73 -2.26 -15.89 11.54
N ALA A 74 -1.23 -15.21 12.00
CA ALA A 74 -0.21 -14.61 11.14
C ALA A 74 0.62 -15.65 10.40
N LEU A 75 1.04 -16.73 11.07
CA LEU A 75 1.77 -17.83 10.43
C LEU A 75 0.90 -18.59 9.42
N HIS A 76 -0.39 -18.79 9.73
CA HIS A 76 -1.30 -19.46 8.80
C HIS A 76 -1.53 -18.62 7.54
N GLU A 77 -1.79 -17.33 7.69
CA GLU A 77 -1.92 -16.40 6.55
C GLU A 77 -0.64 -16.40 5.71
N PHE A 78 0.52 -16.28 6.33
CA PHE A 78 1.81 -16.26 5.65
C PHE A 78 2.06 -17.52 4.82
N VAL A 79 1.85 -18.69 5.42
CA VAL A 79 2.08 -19.99 4.74
C VAL A 79 1.09 -20.20 3.60
N VAL A 80 -0.18 -19.86 3.78
CA VAL A 80 -1.20 -20.01 2.73
C VAL A 80 -0.95 -19.01 1.59
N SER A 81 -0.61 -17.76 1.89
CA SER A 81 -0.29 -16.74 0.88
C SER A 81 0.93 -17.16 0.05
N GLY A 82 1.99 -17.65 0.69
CA GLY A 82 3.16 -18.16 -0.03
C GLY A 82 2.86 -19.41 -0.86
N TYR A 83 1.95 -20.27 -0.43
CA TYR A 83 1.48 -21.42 -1.21
C TYR A 83 0.73 -20.98 -2.49
N LEU A 84 -0.16 -19.99 -2.38
CA LEU A 84 -0.87 -19.38 -3.50
C LEU A 84 0.10 -18.71 -4.48
N GLU A 85 1.03 -17.89 -3.96
CA GLU A 85 2.06 -17.23 -4.76
C GLU A 85 2.93 -18.24 -5.52
N ASN A 86 3.35 -19.30 -4.85
CA ASN A 86 4.13 -20.35 -5.48
C ASN A 86 3.36 -21.08 -6.60
N ALA A 87 2.05 -21.29 -6.45
CA ALA A 87 1.18 -21.89 -7.46
C ALA A 87 1.08 -21.02 -8.73
N ALA A 88 1.02 -19.69 -8.58
CA ALA A 88 0.90 -18.75 -9.70
C ALA A 88 2.24 -18.12 -10.13
N ARG A 89 3.38 -18.52 -9.55
CA ARG A 89 4.69 -17.88 -9.70
C ARG A 89 5.12 -17.70 -11.15
N SER A 90 5.05 -18.76 -11.97
CA SER A 90 5.49 -18.70 -13.38
C SER A 90 4.70 -17.68 -14.20
N LEU A 91 3.40 -17.55 -13.93
CA LEU A 91 2.53 -16.55 -14.58
C LEU A 91 2.86 -15.14 -14.11
N THR A 92 3.16 -14.98 -12.82
CA THR A 92 3.60 -13.69 -12.24
C THR A 92 4.94 -13.25 -12.83
N GLU A 93 5.90 -14.16 -12.98
CA GLU A 93 7.20 -13.90 -13.62
C GLU A 93 7.03 -13.50 -15.09
N GLU A 94 6.17 -14.19 -15.84
CA GLU A 94 5.89 -13.87 -17.24
C GLU A 94 5.19 -12.52 -17.40
N LEU A 95 4.21 -12.19 -16.54
CA LEU A 95 3.60 -10.86 -16.51
C LEU A 95 4.64 -9.76 -16.25
N SER A 96 5.51 -9.94 -15.26
CA SER A 96 6.58 -8.98 -14.95
C SER A 96 7.55 -8.81 -16.13
N ARG A 97 7.87 -9.91 -16.84
CA ARG A 97 8.67 -9.87 -18.06
C ARG A 97 7.98 -9.06 -19.15
N ARG A 98 6.68 -9.32 -19.41
CA ARG A 98 5.88 -8.59 -20.40
C ARG A 98 5.83 -7.10 -20.08
N GLU A 99 5.55 -6.72 -18.83
CA GLU A 99 5.57 -5.32 -18.40
C GLU A 99 6.91 -4.61 -18.59
N THR A 100 8.01 -5.39 -18.61
CA THR A 100 9.35 -4.85 -18.85
C THR A 100 9.69 -4.74 -20.32
N THR A 101 9.22 -5.70 -21.14
CA THR A 101 9.59 -5.82 -22.57
C THR A 101 8.58 -5.18 -23.51
N ASP A 102 7.30 -5.12 -23.14
CA ASP A 102 6.27 -4.53 -23.98
C ASP A 102 6.50 -3.02 -24.12
N ALA A 103 6.32 -2.52 -25.33
CA ALA A 103 6.50 -1.11 -25.66
C ALA A 103 5.47 -0.65 -26.69
N ALA A 104 5.15 0.62 -26.65
CA ALA A 104 4.30 1.28 -27.64
C ALA A 104 5.12 2.25 -28.52
N LEU A 105 4.69 2.45 -29.75
CA LEU A 105 5.26 3.48 -30.62
C LEU A 105 4.58 4.82 -30.34
N TRP A 106 5.35 5.82 -29.89
CA TRP A 106 4.88 7.18 -29.61
C TRP A 106 5.87 8.20 -30.16
N ASP A 107 5.38 9.14 -30.98
CA ASP A 107 6.19 10.18 -31.64
C ASP A 107 7.43 9.63 -32.38
N GLY A 108 7.34 8.40 -32.91
CA GLY A 108 8.43 7.74 -33.63
C GLY A 108 9.42 6.97 -32.76
N GLU A 109 9.23 6.97 -31.44
CA GLU A 109 10.09 6.27 -30.49
C GLU A 109 9.37 5.08 -29.82
N GLN A 110 10.14 4.04 -29.46
CA GLN A 110 9.62 2.93 -28.66
C GLN A 110 9.62 3.33 -27.19
N VAL A 111 8.41 3.45 -26.63
CA VAL A 111 8.21 3.79 -25.22
C VAL A 111 7.87 2.52 -24.44
N PRO A 112 8.69 2.13 -23.44
CA PRO A 112 8.39 0.97 -22.58
C PRO A 112 7.06 1.13 -21.84
N TYR A 113 6.30 0.04 -21.69
CA TYR A 113 5.02 0.03 -20.99
C TYR A 113 5.07 0.72 -19.62
N ARG A 114 6.12 0.42 -18.82
CA ARG A 114 6.31 1.01 -17.48
C ARG A 114 6.53 2.54 -17.50
N ALA A 115 6.99 3.10 -18.60
CA ALA A 115 7.20 4.55 -18.74
C ALA A 115 5.92 5.32 -19.12
N LEU A 116 4.91 4.63 -19.69
CA LEU A 116 3.69 5.28 -20.19
C LEU A 116 2.94 6.02 -19.09
N SER A 117 2.81 5.46 -17.89
CA SER A 117 2.11 6.12 -16.77
C SER A 117 2.77 7.45 -16.38
N SER A 118 4.10 7.52 -16.39
CA SER A 118 4.83 8.76 -16.13
C SER A 118 4.63 9.78 -17.25
N LEU A 119 4.66 9.33 -18.50
CA LEU A 119 4.40 10.23 -19.65
C LEU A 119 2.97 10.78 -19.60
N ILE A 120 1.97 9.93 -19.33
CA ILE A 120 0.57 10.34 -19.19
C ILE A 120 0.41 11.41 -18.10
N SER A 121 1.05 11.23 -16.95
CA SER A 121 0.97 12.17 -15.83
C SER A 121 1.64 13.51 -16.11
N ASN A 122 2.56 13.59 -17.08
CA ASN A 122 3.27 14.81 -17.43
C ASN A 122 2.82 15.42 -18.78
N GLU A 123 1.92 14.78 -19.54
CA GLU A 123 1.41 15.31 -20.81
C GLU A 123 0.31 16.35 -20.55
N ALA A 124 0.58 17.59 -20.93
CA ALA A 124 -0.32 18.73 -20.69
C ALA A 124 -1.52 18.75 -21.64
N ASP A 125 -1.34 18.32 -22.89
CA ASP A 125 -2.41 18.30 -23.90
C ASP A 125 -3.38 17.14 -23.63
N PRO A 126 -4.67 17.39 -23.35
CA PRO A 126 -5.62 16.32 -23.05
C PRO A 126 -5.78 15.29 -24.17
N GLN A 127 -5.73 15.72 -25.44
CA GLN A 127 -5.91 14.81 -26.58
C GLN A 127 -4.70 13.87 -26.72
N ARG A 128 -3.49 14.41 -26.57
CA ARG A 128 -2.26 13.61 -26.56
C ARG A 128 -2.23 12.66 -25.39
N ARG A 129 -2.64 13.13 -24.20
CA ARG A 129 -2.73 12.34 -22.97
C ARG A 129 -3.68 11.15 -23.12
N HIS A 130 -4.88 11.38 -23.70
CA HIS A 130 -5.84 10.30 -24.01
C HIS A 130 -5.28 9.33 -25.06
N CYS A 131 -4.46 9.81 -26.03
CA CYS A 131 -3.78 8.92 -26.98
C CYS A 131 -2.74 8.02 -26.28
N LEU A 132 -1.93 8.59 -25.40
CA LEU A 132 -0.96 7.82 -24.59
C LEU A 132 -1.66 6.77 -23.71
N ASP A 133 -2.78 7.13 -23.08
CA ASP A 133 -3.52 6.17 -22.24
C ASP A 133 -4.15 5.05 -23.08
N ARG A 134 -4.62 5.32 -24.29
CA ARG A 134 -5.08 4.27 -25.22
C ARG A 134 -3.97 3.26 -25.53
N LEU A 135 -2.73 3.72 -25.79
CA LEU A 135 -1.59 2.82 -26.03
C LEU A 135 -1.30 1.94 -24.80
N ARG A 136 -1.34 2.55 -23.60
CA ARG A 136 -1.21 1.80 -22.34
C ARG A 136 -2.30 0.73 -22.22
N VAL A 137 -3.55 1.11 -22.48
CA VAL A 137 -4.72 0.22 -22.42
C VAL A 137 -4.60 -0.94 -23.43
N GLU A 138 -4.15 -0.69 -24.64
CA GLU A 138 -3.92 -1.72 -25.66
C GLU A 138 -2.87 -2.75 -25.20
N LEU A 139 -1.77 -2.31 -24.62
CA LEU A 139 -0.76 -3.21 -24.06
C LEU A 139 -1.31 -3.98 -22.84
N THR A 140 -2.09 -3.33 -21.98
CA THR A 140 -2.77 -3.96 -20.84
C THR A 140 -3.71 -5.06 -21.31
N ALA A 141 -4.53 -4.79 -22.33
CA ALA A 141 -5.43 -5.77 -22.94
C ALA A 141 -4.67 -7.00 -23.48
N GLY A 142 -3.51 -6.80 -24.11
CA GLY A 142 -2.63 -7.87 -24.59
C GLY A 142 -2.05 -8.75 -23.48
N GLN A 143 -2.06 -8.28 -22.23
CA GLN A 143 -1.57 -9.02 -21.07
C GLN A 143 -2.70 -9.71 -20.28
N ASN A 144 -3.97 -9.33 -20.50
CA ASN A 144 -5.11 -9.86 -19.75
C ASN A 144 -5.26 -11.37 -19.81
N PRO A 145 -4.99 -12.08 -20.93
CA PRO A 145 -5.05 -13.54 -20.94
C PRO A 145 -4.12 -14.22 -19.90
N LEU A 146 -2.93 -13.64 -19.65
CA LEU A 146 -2.03 -14.14 -18.60
C LEU A 146 -2.58 -13.83 -17.20
N ARG A 147 -3.21 -12.65 -17.00
CA ARG A 147 -3.85 -12.30 -15.74
C ARG A 147 -5.06 -13.18 -15.46
N GLU A 148 -5.85 -13.51 -16.48
CA GLU A 148 -6.97 -14.46 -16.36
C GLU A 148 -6.49 -15.82 -15.90
N GLU A 149 -5.48 -16.40 -16.57
CA GLU A 149 -4.91 -17.69 -16.21
C GLU A 149 -4.33 -17.69 -14.78
N ARG A 150 -3.69 -16.57 -14.40
CA ARG A 150 -3.17 -16.39 -13.04
C ARG A 150 -4.31 -16.39 -12.00
N TRP A 151 -5.39 -15.67 -12.25
CA TRP A 151 -6.55 -15.64 -11.34
C TRP A 151 -7.30 -16.97 -11.31
N ASP A 152 -7.44 -17.65 -12.44
CA ASP A 152 -7.99 -19.01 -12.48
C ASP A 152 -7.17 -19.96 -11.59
N THR A 153 -5.83 -19.86 -11.62
CA THR A 153 -4.93 -20.64 -10.78
C THR A 153 -5.12 -20.32 -9.28
N LEU A 154 -5.19 -19.04 -8.92
CA LEU A 154 -5.39 -18.62 -7.52
C LEU A 154 -6.76 -19.06 -6.99
N HIS A 155 -7.84 -18.91 -7.79
CA HIS A 155 -9.17 -19.36 -7.44
C HIS A 155 -9.24 -20.88 -7.28
N ALA A 156 -8.69 -21.64 -8.23
CA ALA A 156 -8.63 -23.10 -8.12
C ALA A 156 -7.84 -23.56 -6.89
N THR A 157 -6.75 -22.85 -6.57
CA THR A 157 -5.95 -23.14 -5.37
C THR A 157 -6.73 -22.88 -4.09
N ALA A 158 -7.49 -21.77 -4.00
CA ALA A 158 -8.35 -21.48 -2.86
C ALA A 158 -9.42 -22.57 -2.65
N LEU A 159 -10.06 -23.03 -3.75
CA LEU A 159 -11.02 -24.14 -3.71
C LEU A 159 -10.35 -25.45 -3.24
N SER A 160 -9.13 -25.76 -3.73
CA SER A 160 -8.40 -26.95 -3.32
C SER A 160 -8.02 -26.99 -1.84
N LEU A 161 -7.88 -25.81 -1.24
CA LEU A 161 -7.65 -25.63 0.19
C LEU A 161 -8.93 -25.74 1.03
N GLY A 162 -10.10 -25.92 0.40
CA GLY A 162 -11.39 -26.15 1.07
C GLY A 162 -12.18 -24.87 1.36
N TYR A 163 -11.77 -23.71 0.85
CA TYR A 163 -12.56 -22.48 0.91
C TYR A 163 -13.60 -22.44 -0.22
N ARG A 164 -14.73 -21.80 -0.01
CA ARG A 164 -15.80 -21.69 -1.01
C ARG A 164 -15.39 -20.85 -2.23
N ASN A 165 -14.55 -19.84 -1.99
CA ASN A 165 -14.00 -18.95 -2.98
C ASN A 165 -12.80 -18.18 -2.40
N TYR A 166 -12.17 -17.35 -3.23
CA TYR A 166 -11.02 -16.55 -2.82
C TYR A 166 -11.38 -15.45 -1.80
N VAL A 167 -12.62 -14.90 -1.83
CA VAL A 167 -13.10 -13.94 -0.82
C VAL A 167 -13.08 -14.55 0.56
N GLU A 168 -13.68 -15.75 0.73
CA GLU A 168 -13.69 -16.44 2.03
C GLU A 168 -12.29 -16.77 2.53
N LEU A 169 -11.39 -17.18 1.64
CA LEU A 169 -10.00 -17.44 2.01
C LEU A 169 -9.35 -16.18 2.60
N CYS A 170 -9.39 -15.05 1.87
CA CYS A 170 -8.74 -13.82 2.31
C CYS A 170 -9.39 -13.21 3.55
N ASP A 171 -10.73 -13.23 3.62
CA ASP A 171 -11.47 -12.70 4.77
C ASP A 171 -11.19 -13.49 6.05
N THR A 172 -11.13 -14.83 5.93
CA THR A 172 -10.85 -15.72 7.07
C THR A 172 -9.42 -15.58 7.57
N LEU A 173 -8.43 -15.59 6.65
CA LEU A 173 -7.02 -15.54 7.03
C LEU A 173 -6.60 -14.17 7.55
N GLY A 174 -7.01 -13.10 6.84
CA GLY A 174 -6.64 -11.73 7.18
C GLY A 174 -7.55 -11.06 8.21
N SER A 175 -8.64 -11.70 8.62
CA SER A 175 -9.67 -11.10 9.51
C SER A 175 -10.11 -9.72 9.05
N LEU A 176 -10.35 -9.58 7.72
CA LEU A 176 -10.55 -8.27 7.07
C LEU A 176 -11.96 -7.71 7.26
N HIS A 177 -12.93 -8.56 7.59
CA HIS A 177 -14.36 -8.21 7.70
C HIS A 177 -14.90 -7.54 6.43
N LEU A 178 -14.55 -8.13 5.26
CA LEU A 178 -14.76 -7.53 3.94
C LEU A 178 -16.19 -7.07 3.66
N ASN A 179 -17.20 -7.85 4.08
CA ASN A 179 -18.60 -7.48 3.89
C ASN A 179 -19.03 -6.26 4.74
N GLU A 180 -18.46 -6.10 5.91
CA GLU A 180 -18.72 -4.93 6.76
C GLU A 180 -18.03 -3.70 6.20
N LEU A 181 -16.74 -3.83 5.84
CA LEU A 181 -15.98 -2.77 5.19
C LEU A 181 -16.65 -2.31 3.88
N ALA A 182 -17.17 -3.25 3.06
CA ALA A 182 -17.89 -2.92 1.84
C ALA A 182 -19.11 -2.03 2.10
N ARG A 183 -19.95 -2.35 3.11
CA ARG A 183 -21.11 -1.52 3.49
C ARG A 183 -20.69 -0.13 3.97
N GLN A 184 -19.59 -0.03 4.71
CA GLN A 184 -19.03 1.27 5.10
C GLN A 184 -18.57 2.06 3.88
N MET A 185 -17.94 1.40 2.89
CA MET A 185 -17.48 2.04 1.66
C MET A 185 -18.64 2.48 0.74
N GLU A 186 -19.72 1.72 0.65
CA GLU A 186 -20.94 2.15 -0.05
C GLU A 186 -21.50 3.43 0.57
N THR A 187 -21.61 3.46 1.91
CA THR A 187 -22.06 4.65 2.66
C THR A 187 -21.12 5.84 2.43
N PHE A 188 -19.80 5.61 2.46
CA PHE A 188 -18.79 6.61 2.18
C PHE A 188 -18.91 7.18 0.76
N LEU A 189 -19.04 6.32 -0.26
CA LEU A 189 -19.23 6.76 -1.64
C LEU A 189 -20.48 7.65 -1.80
N TRP A 190 -21.59 7.25 -1.18
CA TRP A 190 -22.82 8.02 -1.20
C TRP A 190 -22.69 9.36 -0.47
N SER A 191 -22.16 9.37 0.74
CA SER A 191 -22.07 10.58 1.57
C SER A 191 -21.11 11.64 1.02
N THR A 192 -20.09 11.22 0.29
CA THR A 192 -19.09 12.12 -0.31
C THR A 192 -19.40 12.54 -1.75
N GLU A 193 -20.41 11.95 -2.39
CA GLU A 193 -20.70 12.11 -3.82
C GLU A 193 -20.82 13.58 -4.24
N ARG A 194 -21.67 14.35 -3.57
CA ARG A 194 -21.94 15.75 -3.95
C ARG A 194 -20.68 16.62 -3.85
N SER A 195 -19.94 16.51 -2.75
CA SER A 195 -18.72 17.28 -2.52
C SER A 195 -17.64 16.89 -3.54
N TYR A 196 -17.48 15.58 -3.77
CA TYR A 196 -16.53 15.07 -4.73
C TYR A 196 -16.80 15.58 -6.15
N ARG A 197 -18.04 15.46 -6.65
CA ARG A 197 -18.40 15.89 -8.00
C ARG A 197 -18.20 17.38 -8.21
N SER A 198 -18.61 18.20 -7.25
CA SER A 198 -18.43 19.66 -7.34
C SER A 198 -16.95 20.06 -7.46
N ARG A 199 -16.09 19.44 -6.63
CA ARG A 199 -14.64 19.69 -6.68
C ARG A 199 -14.03 19.17 -7.99
N LEU A 200 -14.40 17.94 -8.42
CA LEU A 200 -13.94 17.34 -9.67
C LEU A 200 -14.22 18.24 -10.86
N GLU A 201 -15.46 18.70 -11.01
CA GLU A 201 -15.84 19.60 -12.11
C GLU A 201 -15.03 20.89 -12.10
N SER A 202 -14.79 21.47 -10.91
CA SER A 202 -13.98 22.68 -10.78
C SER A 202 -12.55 22.45 -11.27
N TYR A 203 -11.92 21.35 -10.86
CA TYR A 203 -10.55 21.02 -11.28
C TYR A 203 -10.44 20.69 -12.77
N LEU A 204 -11.38 19.93 -13.32
CA LEU A 204 -11.40 19.58 -14.75
C LEU A 204 -11.56 20.83 -15.63
N ARG A 205 -12.45 21.76 -15.24
CA ARG A 205 -12.57 23.06 -15.94
C ARG A 205 -11.28 23.87 -15.86
N GLY A 206 -10.60 23.85 -14.72
CA GLY A 206 -9.28 24.48 -14.56
C GLY A 206 -8.20 23.91 -15.49
N LEU A 207 -8.34 22.65 -15.90
CA LEU A 207 -7.50 21.98 -16.88
C LEU A 207 -7.98 22.13 -18.33
N ALA A 208 -9.06 22.88 -18.57
CA ALA A 208 -9.74 22.99 -19.88
C ALA A 208 -10.22 21.61 -20.42
N VAL A 209 -10.58 20.69 -19.53
CA VAL A 209 -11.16 19.39 -19.84
C VAL A 209 -12.68 19.45 -19.62
N ASP A 210 -13.46 19.04 -20.62
CA ASP A 210 -14.91 18.88 -20.46
C ASP A 210 -15.21 17.71 -19.51
N PRO A 211 -15.91 17.96 -18.37
CA PRO A 211 -16.24 16.90 -17.42
C PRO A 211 -16.97 15.69 -18.04
N GLY A 212 -17.76 15.90 -19.11
CA GLY A 212 -18.45 14.83 -19.82
C GLY A 212 -17.56 13.94 -20.67
N LEU A 213 -16.33 14.39 -20.96
CA LEU A 213 -15.33 13.70 -21.79
C LEU A 213 -14.09 13.26 -20.98
N ALA A 214 -14.04 13.62 -19.70
CA ALA A 214 -12.89 13.36 -18.87
C ALA A 214 -12.59 11.86 -18.71
N GLU A 215 -11.30 11.52 -18.78
CA GLU A 215 -10.78 10.16 -18.60
C GLU A 215 -9.92 10.07 -17.34
N ARG A 216 -9.65 8.84 -16.87
CA ARG A 216 -8.80 8.58 -15.70
C ARG A 216 -7.40 9.22 -15.85
N SER A 217 -6.88 9.28 -17.06
CA SER A 217 -5.60 9.93 -17.39
C SER A 217 -5.58 11.44 -17.08
N ASP A 218 -6.73 12.12 -17.14
CA ASP A 218 -6.82 13.54 -16.77
C ASP A 218 -6.59 13.74 -15.27
N LEU A 219 -7.04 12.80 -14.46
CA LEU A 219 -6.78 12.82 -13.01
C LEU A 219 -5.31 12.51 -12.70
N ALA A 220 -4.65 11.64 -13.47
CA ALA A 220 -3.22 11.40 -13.32
C ALA A 220 -2.41 12.69 -13.52
N TYR A 221 -2.74 13.47 -14.54
CA TYR A 221 -2.14 14.79 -14.78
C TYR A 221 -2.49 15.82 -13.69
N LEU A 222 -3.77 15.88 -13.27
CA LEU A 222 -4.22 16.76 -12.20
C LEU A 222 -3.42 16.56 -10.91
N PHE A 223 -3.24 15.31 -10.49
CA PHE A 223 -2.58 14.98 -9.23
C PHE A 223 -1.06 15.03 -9.29
N ARG A 224 -0.47 14.96 -10.50
CA ARG A 224 0.97 15.24 -10.66
C ARG A 224 1.30 16.70 -10.26
N SER A 225 0.43 17.63 -10.62
CA SER A 225 0.41 19.03 -10.18
C SER A 225 1.81 19.67 -10.02
N PRO A 226 2.60 19.78 -11.12
CA PRO A 226 3.99 20.22 -11.07
C PRO A 226 4.16 21.66 -10.60
N GLN A 227 3.09 22.47 -10.61
CA GLN A 227 3.12 23.85 -10.12
C GLN A 227 3.47 23.95 -8.62
N PHE A 228 3.29 22.88 -7.85
CA PHE A 228 3.64 22.82 -6.42
C PHE A 228 5.05 22.30 -6.17
N ASP A 229 5.78 21.78 -7.17
CA ASP A 229 7.13 21.24 -6.99
C ASP A 229 8.10 22.31 -6.47
N ILE A 230 7.82 23.59 -6.72
CA ILE A 230 8.60 24.73 -6.19
C ILE A 230 8.70 24.73 -4.65
N PHE A 231 7.71 24.13 -3.95
CA PHE A 231 7.72 24.04 -2.50
C PHE A 231 8.55 22.87 -1.99
N PHE A 232 8.86 21.89 -2.84
CA PHE A 232 9.41 20.60 -2.47
C PHE A 232 10.75 20.34 -3.14
N SER A 233 11.79 21.08 -2.71
CA SER A 233 13.11 20.97 -3.31
C SER A 233 13.79 19.63 -2.98
N ARG A 234 14.56 19.12 -3.92
CA ARG A 234 15.37 17.91 -3.78
C ARG A 234 16.34 18.00 -2.59
N GLU A 235 16.97 19.17 -2.43
CA GLU A 235 18.02 19.42 -1.43
C GLU A 235 17.48 19.36 0.00
N GLN A 236 16.22 19.74 0.20
CA GLN A 236 15.58 19.77 1.52
C GLN A 236 14.91 18.44 1.89
N LEU A 237 14.72 17.53 0.94
CA LEU A 237 13.94 16.30 1.12
C LEU A 237 14.41 15.47 2.34
N VAL A 238 15.63 14.99 2.31
CA VAL A 238 16.19 14.17 3.40
C VAL A 238 16.37 15.00 4.68
N ALA A 239 16.86 16.24 4.57
CA ALA A 239 17.07 17.12 5.72
C ALA A 239 15.75 17.39 6.48
N SER A 240 14.64 17.57 5.77
CA SER A 240 13.32 17.79 6.39
C SER A 240 12.80 16.55 7.13
N LEU A 241 13.06 15.35 6.62
CA LEU A 241 12.73 14.10 7.31
C LEU A 241 13.56 13.97 8.61
N LEU A 242 14.89 14.09 8.52
CA LEU A 242 15.77 13.96 9.68
C LEU A 242 15.41 14.98 10.77
N ALA A 243 15.15 16.23 10.38
CA ALA A 243 14.72 17.27 11.31
C ALA A 243 13.34 16.98 11.95
N SER A 244 12.40 16.34 11.22
CA SER A 244 11.12 15.94 11.77
C SER A 244 11.24 14.81 12.78
N LEU A 245 12.12 13.84 12.52
CA LEU A 245 12.41 12.76 13.47
C LEU A 245 13.11 13.31 14.74
N HIS A 246 14.04 14.25 14.61
CA HIS A 246 14.66 14.92 15.76
C HIS A 246 13.64 15.66 16.64
N ASP A 247 12.66 16.35 16.04
CA ASP A 247 11.59 17.02 16.80
C ASP A 247 10.73 16.03 17.58
N LEU A 248 10.53 14.82 17.05
CA LEU A 248 9.89 13.70 17.76
C LEU A 248 10.79 13.02 18.79
N GLY A 249 12.02 13.51 19.00
CA GLY A 249 13.00 12.91 19.91
C GLY A 249 13.54 11.58 19.43
N ILE A 250 13.53 11.35 18.12
CA ILE A 250 14.18 10.23 17.45
C ILE A 250 15.46 10.78 16.82
N ASP A 251 16.60 10.22 17.17
CA ASP A 251 17.90 10.64 16.64
C ASP A 251 18.35 9.63 15.56
N PRO A 252 18.13 9.94 14.26
CA PRO A 252 18.45 8.98 13.20
C PRO A 252 19.95 8.63 13.11
N GLU A 253 20.83 9.53 13.54
CA GLU A 253 22.29 9.29 13.53
C GLU A 253 22.71 8.25 14.58
N LYS A 254 21.89 8.05 15.61
CA LYS A 254 22.11 7.04 16.65
C LYS A 254 21.32 5.75 16.43
N GLN A 255 20.45 5.72 15.44
CA GLN A 255 19.69 4.51 15.08
C GLN A 255 20.55 3.57 14.23
N ALA A 256 21.38 2.76 14.86
CA ALA A 256 22.28 1.82 14.17
C ALA A 256 21.55 0.74 13.34
N ASN A 257 20.27 0.54 13.57
CA ASN A 257 19.43 -0.45 12.89
C ASN A 257 18.62 0.13 11.71
N VAL A 258 18.69 1.44 11.44
CA VAL A 258 18.05 2.07 10.27
C VAL A 258 19.14 2.64 9.36
N HIS A 259 19.13 2.21 8.10
CA HIS A 259 20.10 2.66 7.10
C HIS A 259 19.41 3.43 6.00
N LEU A 260 19.80 4.69 5.78
CA LEU A 260 19.31 5.49 4.67
C LEU A 260 20.18 5.28 3.43
N ASP A 261 19.63 4.66 2.40
CA ASP A 261 20.24 4.52 1.08
C ASP A 261 19.73 5.60 0.13
N ALA A 262 20.43 6.73 0.09
CA ALA A 262 20.12 7.86 -0.80
C ALA A 262 21.11 8.00 -1.97
N GLU A 263 22.05 7.08 -2.13
CA GLU A 263 23.04 7.12 -3.22
C GLU A 263 22.39 6.88 -4.58
N PRO A 264 22.68 7.70 -5.59
CA PRO A 264 22.17 7.49 -6.95
C PRO A 264 22.86 6.27 -7.60
N ARG A 265 22.05 5.42 -8.27
CA ARG A 265 22.53 4.31 -9.08
C ARG A 265 21.66 4.20 -10.34
N PRO A 266 22.21 3.78 -11.50
CA PRO A 266 21.49 3.80 -12.78
C PRO A 266 20.18 2.99 -12.81
N ARG A 267 20.10 1.90 -12.04
CA ARG A 267 18.94 1.00 -11.99
C ARG A 267 18.17 1.08 -10.67
N LYS A 268 18.48 2.06 -9.83
CA LYS A 268 17.76 2.25 -8.58
C LYS A 268 16.32 2.64 -8.86
N SER A 269 15.38 2.04 -8.12
CA SER A 269 13.96 2.40 -8.19
C SER A 269 13.78 3.91 -8.10
N PRO A 270 12.97 4.51 -8.98
CA PRO A 270 12.66 5.94 -8.89
C PRO A 270 11.79 6.28 -7.68
N ARG A 271 11.06 5.30 -7.12
CA ARG A 271 10.24 5.48 -5.92
C ARG A 271 11.00 5.07 -4.67
N ALA A 272 10.76 5.79 -3.58
CA ALA A 272 11.21 5.37 -2.26
C ALA A 272 10.61 4.01 -1.89
N PHE A 273 11.30 3.26 -1.03
CA PHE A 273 10.77 2.04 -0.42
C PHE A 273 11.50 1.72 0.89
N CYS A 274 10.81 1.08 1.81
CA CYS A 274 11.39 0.49 3.01
C CYS A 274 11.68 -0.99 2.77
N ALA A 275 12.84 -1.46 3.21
CA ALA A 275 13.23 -2.87 3.22
C ALA A 275 13.53 -3.31 4.66
N PRO A 276 12.56 -3.90 5.38
CA PRO A 276 12.76 -4.42 6.73
C PRO A 276 13.41 -5.82 6.65
N ILE A 277 14.71 -5.86 6.34
CA ILE A 277 15.44 -7.09 6.06
C ILE A 277 15.46 -8.02 7.28
N ARG A 278 15.61 -7.46 8.48
CA ARG A 278 15.50 -8.20 9.74
C ARG A 278 14.96 -7.29 10.83
N VAL A 279 13.71 -7.48 11.18
CA VAL A 279 13.00 -6.66 12.17
C VAL A 279 13.37 -7.06 13.59
N PRO A 280 13.80 -6.14 14.48
CA PRO A 280 14.06 -4.71 14.24
C PRO A 280 15.51 -4.37 13.86
N ASP A 281 16.36 -5.33 13.60
CA ASP A 281 17.83 -5.18 13.64
C ASP A 281 18.43 -4.60 12.35
N GLU A 282 17.72 -4.74 11.21
CA GLU A 282 18.23 -4.27 9.92
C GLU A 282 17.06 -3.78 9.05
N VAL A 283 16.86 -2.48 9.00
CA VAL A 283 15.82 -1.79 8.21
C VAL A 283 16.52 -0.79 7.28
N VAL A 284 16.22 -0.86 5.99
CA VAL A 284 16.81 0.05 5.00
C VAL A 284 15.70 0.93 4.41
N LEU A 285 15.90 2.25 4.53
CA LEU A 285 15.08 3.26 3.87
C LEU A 285 15.76 3.71 2.59
N VAL A 286 15.15 3.43 1.45
CA VAL A 286 15.73 3.71 0.13
C VAL A 286 15.01 4.86 -0.53
N ILE A 287 15.77 5.83 -1.04
CA ILE A 287 15.26 6.95 -1.85
C ILE A 287 16.20 7.26 -3.00
N ASN A 288 15.64 7.61 -4.15
CA ASN A 288 16.35 8.22 -5.28
C ASN A 288 15.79 9.64 -5.46
N PRO A 289 16.37 10.67 -4.82
CA PRO A 289 15.76 11.98 -4.71
C PRO A 289 15.68 12.70 -6.06
N HIS A 290 14.50 13.14 -6.45
CA HIS A 290 14.26 14.01 -7.61
C HIS A 290 13.67 15.36 -7.17
N GLY A 291 12.99 15.41 -6.05
CA GLY A 291 12.19 16.53 -5.58
C GLY A 291 10.73 16.44 -6.07
N GLY A 292 9.94 17.43 -5.68
CA GLY A 292 8.51 17.43 -5.91
C GLY A 292 7.70 16.78 -4.77
N GLN A 293 6.40 17.07 -4.75
CA GLN A 293 5.53 16.61 -3.68
C GLN A 293 5.49 15.08 -3.52
N ASP A 294 5.56 14.35 -4.64
CA ASP A 294 5.49 12.88 -4.63
C ASP A 294 6.67 12.25 -3.91
N ASP A 295 7.89 12.81 -4.09
CA ASP A 295 9.09 12.33 -3.39
C ASP A 295 8.99 12.55 -1.88
N TYR A 296 8.48 13.71 -1.45
CA TYR A 296 8.30 14.00 -0.02
C TYR A 296 7.28 13.08 0.61
N ARG A 297 6.12 12.90 -0.02
CA ARG A 297 5.10 11.98 0.45
C ARG A 297 5.63 10.55 0.51
N ALA A 298 6.27 10.08 -0.56
CA ALA A 298 6.85 8.74 -0.60
C ALA A 298 7.92 8.52 0.46
N LEU A 299 8.88 9.47 0.63
CA LEU A 299 9.93 9.32 1.64
C LEU A 299 9.36 9.30 3.06
N PHE A 300 8.39 10.15 3.37
CA PHE A 300 7.78 10.20 4.71
C PHE A 300 6.92 8.97 4.97
N HIS A 301 6.22 8.44 3.96
CA HIS A 301 5.51 7.17 4.03
C HIS A 301 6.47 6.02 4.38
N GLU A 302 7.52 5.85 3.58
CA GLU A 302 8.51 4.79 3.79
C GLU A 302 9.29 4.95 5.10
N ALA A 303 9.49 6.19 5.55
CA ALA A 303 10.06 6.46 6.87
C ALA A 303 9.12 6.03 8.00
N GLY A 304 7.80 6.11 7.82
CA GLY A 304 6.83 5.58 8.76
C GLY A 304 6.97 4.07 8.94
N HIS A 305 7.08 3.33 7.85
CA HIS A 305 7.40 1.89 7.90
C HIS A 305 8.75 1.64 8.58
N ALA A 306 9.79 2.39 8.18
CA ALA A 306 11.13 2.20 8.73
C ALA A 306 11.17 2.44 10.25
N GLN A 307 10.51 3.48 10.73
CA GLN A 307 10.46 3.79 12.17
C GLN A 307 9.61 2.76 12.92
N HIS A 308 8.48 2.32 12.36
CA HIS A 308 7.70 1.23 12.93
C HIS A 308 8.57 -0.03 13.12
N PHE A 309 9.11 -0.57 12.04
CA PHE A 309 9.88 -1.82 12.09
C PHE A 309 11.14 -1.69 12.97
N ALA A 310 11.82 -0.55 12.96
CA ALA A 310 13.03 -0.33 13.76
C ALA A 310 12.80 -0.26 15.28
N HIS A 311 11.56 0.02 15.71
CA HIS A 311 11.20 0.13 17.13
C HIS A 311 10.39 -1.05 17.66
N VAL A 312 10.15 -2.08 16.86
CA VAL A 312 9.48 -3.31 17.31
C VAL A 312 10.29 -3.98 18.43
N ASP A 313 9.60 -4.47 19.46
CA ASP A 313 10.28 -5.21 20.54
C ASP A 313 10.84 -6.54 20.00
N ARG A 314 12.15 -6.69 20.01
CA ARG A 314 12.85 -7.89 19.52
C ARG A 314 12.48 -9.18 20.27
N ARG A 315 11.87 -9.06 21.44
CA ARG A 315 11.42 -10.22 22.22
C ARG A 315 10.13 -10.85 21.69
N LEU A 316 9.43 -10.13 20.83
CA LEU A 316 8.25 -10.68 20.15
C LEU A 316 8.66 -11.80 19.20
N PRO A 317 7.82 -12.83 19.00
CA PRO A 317 8.01 -13.81 17.93
C PRO A 317 7.94 -13.12 16.56
N TYR A 318 8.51 -13.73 15.52
CA TYR A 318 8.53 -13.13 14.19
C TYR A 318 7.12 -12.91 13.64
N ALA A 319 6.20 -13.81 13.93
CA ALA A 319 4.77 -13.67 13.60
C ALA A 319 4.17 -12.31 14.03
N HIS A 320 4.70 -11.69 15.10
CA HIS A 320 4.27 -10.38 15.58
C HIS A 320 5.24 -9.25 15.24
N ARG A 321 6.49 -9.56 14.86
CA ARG A 321 7.46 -8.55 14.45
C ARG A 321 7.35 -8.16 12.99
N GLY A 322 7.24 -9.13 12.09
CA GLY A 322 7.29 -8.96 10.64
C GLY A 322 6.00 -9.37 9.91
N LEU A 323 5.16 -10.22 10.52
CA LEU A 323 3.90 -10.67 9.94
C LEU A 323 2.71 -10.00 10.63
N GLY A 324 1.50 -10.26 10.15
CA GLY A 324 0.25 -9.78 10.74
C GLY A 324 -0.52 -8.81 9.84
N ASP A 325 -1.34 -7.93 10.45
CA ASP A 325 -2.20 -7.01 9.69
C ASP A 325 -1.42 -5.82 9.13
N ASN A 326 -1.14 -5.86 7.83
CA ASN A 326 -0.45 -4.79 7.12
C ASN A 326 -1.16 -3.43 7.21
N SER A 327 -2.47 -3.39 7.52
CA SER A 327 -3.17 -2.13 7.77
C SER A 327 -2.52 -1.31 8.89
N VAL A 328 -1.88 -1.96 9.87
CA VAL A 328 -1.22 -1.31 11.00
C VAL A 328 0.05 -0.58 10.56
N THR A 329 0.94 -1.25 9.84
CA THR A 329 2.17 -0.62 9.36
C THR A 329 1.89 0.47 8.32
N GLU A 330 0.89 0.26 7.45
CA GLU A 330 0.42 1.28 6.51
C GLU A 330 -0.17 2.51 7.22
N ALA A 331 -0.91 2.33 8.32
CA ALA A 331 -1.45 3.46 9.08
C ALA A 331 -0.33 4.31 9.71
N TYR A 332 0.72 3.69 10.23
CA TYR A 332 1.89 4.42 10.72
C TYR A 332 2.66 5.15 9.60
N ALA A 333 2.72 4.55 8.41
CA ALA A 333 3.30 5.16 7.24
C ALA A 333 2.49 6.40 6.80
N PHE A 334 1.16 6.29 6.72
CA PHE A 334 0.27 7.41 6.40
C PHE A 334 0.32 8.52 7.45
N ALA A 335 0.49 8.21 8.73
CA ALA A 335 0.61 9.22 9.77
C ALA A 335 1.85 10.10 9.59
N LEU A 336 2.99 9.57 9.17
CA LEU A 336 4.16 10.36 8.81
C LEU A 336 4.01 11.03 7.43
N GLU A 337 3.47 10.36 6.42
CA GLU A 337 3.17 10.96 5.11
C GLU A 337 2.30 12.20 5.24
N HIS A 338 1.33 12.20 6.18
CA HIS A 338 0.43 13.32 6.42
C HIS A 338 1.16 14.61 6.75
N LEU A 339 2.38 14.55 7.29
CA LEU A 339 3.18 15.75 7.59
C LEU A 339 3.44 16.59 6.32
N ALA A 340 3.64 15.97 5.17
CA ALA A 340 3.75 16.67 3.89
C ALA A 340 2.46 17.41 3.46
N CYS A 341 1.33 17.16 4.14
CA CYS A 341 0.05 17.85 3.98
C CYS A 341 -0.35 18.66 5.22
N ASN A 342 0.55 18.87 6.18
CA ASN A 342 0.27 19.66 7.38
C ASN A 342 0.75 21.11 7.22
N PRO A 343 -0.11 22.14 7.35
CA PRO A 343 0.26 23.53 7.10
C PRO A 343 1.36 24.04 8.02
N ALA A 344 1.36 23.64 9.31
CA ALA A 344 2.38 24.07 10.26
C ALA A 344 3.74 23.43 9.95
N TRP A 345 3.75 22.18 9.49
CA TRP A 345 4.95 21.50 9.04
C TRP A 345 5.51 22.13 7.75
N LEU A 346 4.65 22.39 6.76
CA LEU A 346 5.03 23.05 5.49
C LEU A 346 5.65 24.43 5.74
N GLN A 347 5.05 25.23 6.61
CA GLN A 347 5.59 26.52 6.98
C GLN A 347 6.97 26.38 7.67
N ARG A 348 7.08 25.49 8.66
CA ARG A 348 8.28 25.33 9.46
C ARG A 348 9.45 24.74 8.68
N ARG A 349 9.20 23.68 7.88
CA ARG A 349 10.23 22.91 7.21
C ARG A 349 10.59 23.44 5.82
N LEU A 350 9.58 23.90 5.08
CA LEU A 350 9.73 24.29 3.68
C LEU A 350 9.47 25.79 3.45
N SER A 351 9.22 26.57 4.54
CA SER A 351 8.96 28.01 4.47
C SER A 351 7.78 28.40 3.56
N VAL A 352 6.83 27.48 3.34
CA VAL A 352 5.63 27.73 2.53
C VAL A 352 4.71 28.67 3.30
N GLN A 353 4.49 29.89 2.79
CA GLN A 353 3.70 30.90 3.47
C GLN A 353 2.20 30.68 3.29
N ASP A 354 1.76 30.29 2.10
CA ASP A 354 0.38 29.99 1.79
C ASP A 354 0.27 28.62 1.09
N PRO A 355 0.01 27.55 1.84
CA PRO A 355 -0.17 26.22 1.27
C PRO A 355 -1.62 25.92 0.86
N SER A 356 -2.57 26.87 0.91
CA SER A 356 -4.01 26.60 0.81
C SER A 356 -4.39 25.85 -0.46
N GLN A 357 -3.91 26.28 -1.63
CA GLN A 357 -4.20 25.63 -2.90
C GLN A 357 -3.61 24.21 -2.98
N TYR A 358 -2.40 24.01 -2.46
CA TYR A 358 -1.78 22.69 -2.38
C TYR A 358 -2.58 21.76 -1.46
N LEU A 359 -2.96 22.24 -0.27
CA LEU A 359 -3.70 21.44 0.70
C LEU A 359 -5.11 21.09 0.21
N ALA A 360 -5.78 22.01 -0.49
CA ALA A 360 -7.08 21.73 -1.12
C ALA A 360 -6.98 20.61 -2.15
N LEU A 361 -5.95 20.64 -3.02
CA LEU A 361 -5.72 19.60 -4.01
C LEU A 361 -5.29 18.28 -3.35
N ALA A 362 -4.43 18.31 -2.34
CA ALA A 362 -3.99 17.12 -1.62
C ALA A 362 -5.16 16.41 -0.91
N ARG A 363 -6.08 17.18 -0.29
CA ARG A 363 -7.34 16.63 0.28
C ARG A 363 -8.23 16.02 -0.79
N PHE A 364 -8.36 16.68 -1.95
CA PHE A 364 -9.13 16.14 -3.06
C PHE A 364 -8.50 14.86 -3.60
N HIS A 365 -7.18 14.80 -3.70
CA HIS A 365 -6.46 13.59 -4.10
C HIS A 365 -6.71 12.44 -3.11
N LYS A 366 -6.63 12.70 -1.79
CA LYS A 366 -6.95 11.69 -0.75
C LYS A 366 -8.40 11.20 -0.87
N LEU A 367 -9.35 12.11 -1.10
CA LEU A 367 -10.76 11.76 -1.32
C LEU A 367 -10.94 10.90 -2.59
N TYR A 368 -10.28 11.26 -3.70
CA TYR A 368 -10.27 10.45 -4.92
C TYR A 368 -9.70 9.05 -4.67
N MET A 369 -8.57 8.94 -3.98
CA MET A 369 -7.94 7.64 -3.70
C MET A 369 -8.85 6.76 -2.86
N LEU A 370 -9.49 7.30 -1.83
CA LEU A 370 -10.44 6.55 -1.02
C LEU A 370 -11.67 6.09 -1.81
N ARG A 371 -12.23 6.95 -2.68
CA ARG A 371 -13.34 6.57 -3.55
C ARG A 371 -12.93 5.49 -4.55
N ARG A 372 -11.72 5.58 -5.10
CA ARG A 372 -11.16 4.56 -6.00
C ARG A 372 -11.00 3.22 -5.29
N TYR A 373 -10.42 3.22 -4.09
CA TYR A 373 -10.21 1.98 -3.33
C TYR A 373 -11.52 1.40 -2.78
N ALA A 374 -12.49 2.24 -2.43
CA ALA A 374 -13.85 1.80 -2.10
C ALA A 374 -14.53 1.09 -3.29
N ALA A 375 -14.50 1.71 -4.48
CA ALA A 375 -15.03 1.08 -5.69
C ALA A 375 -14.27 -0.21 -6.07
N LYS A 376 -12.95 -0.20 -5.90
CA LYS A 376 -12.09 -1.36 -6.14
C LYS A 376 -12.45 -2.52 -5.21
N LEU A 377 -12.65 -2.28 -3.91
CA LEU A 377 -13.10 -3.30 -2.97
C LEU A 377 -14.44 -3.93 -3.40
N LEU A 378 -15.41 -3.09 -3.77
CA LEU A 378 -16.72 -3.57 -4.24
C LEU A 378 -16.58 -4.43 -5.51
N TYR A 379 -15.70 -4.00 -6.41
CA TYR A 379 -15.41 -4.76 -7.63
C TYR A 379 -14.71 -6.10 -7.34
N GLU A 380 -13.67 -6.09 -6.49
CA GLU A 380 -12.91 -7.31 -6.16
C GLU A 380 -13.78 -8.36 -5.44
N LEU A 381 -14.73 -7.93 -4.60
CA LEU A 381 -15.71 -8.83 -4.00
C LEU A 381 -16.58 -9.55 -5.06
N GLU A 382 -17.01 -8.84 -6.11
CA GLU A 382 -17.72 -9.43 -7.23
C GLU A 382 -16.82 -10.30 -8.11
N LEU A 383 -15.57 -9.87 -8.36
CA LEU A 383 -14.61 -10.59 -9.19
C LEU A 383 -14.24 -11.95 -8.59
N HIS A 384 -14.04 -11.97 -7.27
CA HIS A 384 -13.55 -13.16 -6.55
C HIS A 384 -14.67 -13.97 -5.86
N GLY A 385 -15.92 -13.54 -6.05
CA GLY A 385 -17.09 -14.18 -5.42
C GLY A 385 -17.50 -15.54 -6.01
N GLY A 386 -16.83 -15.99 -7.09
CA GLY A 386 -17.03 -17.30 -7.71
C GLY A 386 -17.56 -17.27 -9.16
N ASP A 387 -17.81 -16.09 -9.72
CA ASP A 387 -18.15 -15.91 -11.14
C ASP A 387 -16.91 -15.90 -12.04
N ASP A 388 -17.10 -16.16 -13.33
CA ASP A 388 -16.01 -16.07 -14.32
C ASP A 388 -15.45 -14.65 -14.39
N PRO A 389 -14.14 -14.44 -14.13
CA PRO A 389 -13.51 -13.13 -14.23
C PRO A 389 -13.68 -12.46 -15.61
N ARG A 390 -13.75 -13.27 -16.70
CA ARG A 390 -13.90 -12.79 -18.09
C ARG A 390 -15.24 -12.08 -18.34
N ALA A 391 -16.22 -12.26 -17.46
CA ALA A 391 -17.51 -11.57 -17.54
C ALA A 391 -17.49 -10.17 -16.90
N LYS A 392 -16.37 -9.74 -16.30
CA LYS A 392 -16.30 -8.56 -15.44
C LYS A 392 -15.78 -7.24 -16.06
N PRO A 393 -15.18 -7.18 -17.29
CA PRO A 393 -14.58 -5.93 -17.81
C PRO A 393 -15.54 -4.74 -17.79
N LYS A 394 -16.76 -4.93 -18.31
CA LYS A 394 -17.78 -3.88 -18.32
C LYS A 394 -18.19 -3.47 -16.91
N ARG A 395 -18.33 -4.42 -15.99
CA ARG A 395 -18.71 -4.14 -14.61
C ARG A 395 -17.66 -3.30 -13.89
N TYR A 396 -16.37 -3.61 -14.11
CA TYR A 396 -15.26 -2.79 -13.64
C TYR A 396 -15.39 -1.34 -14.13
N ALA A 397 -15.49 -1.16 -15.45
CA ALA A 397 -15.58 0.17 -16.05
C ALA A 397 -16.78 0.97 -15.51
N ASP A 398 -17.97 0.34 -15.44
CA ASP A 398 -19.19 0.98 -14.96
C ASP A 398 -19.05 1.42 -13.50
N LEU A 399 -18.56 0.55 -12.62
CA LEU A 399 -18.42 0.83 -11.19
C LEU A 399 -17.37 1.92 -10.91
N LEU A 400 -16.21 1.82 -11.53
CA LEU A 400 -15.14 2.81 -11.34
C LEU A 400 -15.56 4.16 -11.95
N THR A 401 -16.16 4.19 -13.16
CA THR A 401 -16.64 5.43 -13.77
C THR A 401 -17.73 6.08 -12.92
N ALA A 402 -18.68 5.30 -12.39
CA ALA A 402 -19.70 5.83 -11.49
C ALA A 402 -19.09 6.42 -10.22
N SER A 403 -18.10 5.78 -9.62
CA SER A 403 -17.50 6.22 -8.37
C SER A 403 -16.54 7.41 -8.54
N LEU A 404 -15.83 7.49 -9.67
CA LEU A 404 -14.76 8.47 -9.90
C LEU A 404 -15.18 9.67 -10.76
N GLY A 405 -16.31 9.58 -11.48
CA GLY A 405 -16.81 10.67 -12.29
C GLY A 405 -16.03 10.95 -13.58
N VAL A 406 -15.14 10.05 -13.95
CA VAL A 406 -14.36 10.09 -15.18
C VAL A 406 -14.40 8.71 -15.84
N ARG A 407 -14.25 8.63 -17.15
CA ARG A 407 -14.28 7.37 -17.87
C ARG A 407 -13.09 6.47 -17.47
N CYS A 408 -13.38 5.24 -17.09
CA CYS A 408 -12.41 4.18 -16.82
C CYS A 408 -12.48 3.11 -17.90
N SER A 409 -11.31 2.58 -18.31
CA SER A 409 -11.24 1.54 -19.33
C SER A 409 -11.67 0.18 -18.77
N ALA A 410 -12.43 -0.57 -19.55
CA ALA A 410 -12.81 -1.94 -19.23
C ALA A 410 -11.58 -2.89 -19.21
N GLU A 411 -10.54 -2.59 -19.99
CA GLU A 411 -9.33 -3.42 -20.11
C GLU A 411 -8.46 -3.42 -18.84
N ASP A 412 -8.68 -2.44 -17.95
CA ASP A 412 -7.96 -2.37 -16.66
C ASP A 412 -8.54 -3.34 -15.59
N TYR A 413 -9.54 -4.14 -15.91
CA TYR A 413 -10.34 -4.94 -14.98
C TYR A 413 -9.55 -5.98 -14.14
N LEU A 414 -8.41 -6.45 -14.64
CA LEU A 414 -7.48 -7.32 -13.88
C LEU A 414 -6.14 -6.63 -13.58
N PHE A 415 -5.82 -5.55 -14.29
CA PHE A 415 -4.62 -4.77 -14.02
C PHE A 415 -4.70 -4.01 -12.70
N ASP A 416 -5.90 -3.54 -12.35
CA ASP A 416 -6.17 -2.73 -11.15
C ASP A 416 -6.64 -3.61 -9.96
N VAL A 417 -6.25 -4.87 -9.90
CA VAL A 417 -6.67 -5.83 -8.85
C VAL A 417 -5.47 -6.20 -7.99
N ASP A 418 -5.67 -6.21 -6.67
CA ASP A 418 -4.63 -6.56 -5.71
C ASP A 418 -4.79 -8.00 -5.20
N ASP A 419 -3.68 -8.70 -5.01
CA ASP A 419 -3.68 -9.97 -4.31
C ASP A 419 -4.09 -9.78 -2.84
N GLY A 420 -4.78 -10.76 -2.29
CA GLY A 420 -5.11 -10.80 -0.86
C GLY A 420 -6.02 -9.68 -0.38
N PHE A 421 -6.79 -9.04 -1.27
CA PHE A 421 -7.58 -7.85 -0.95
C PHE A 421 -6.75 -6.73 -0.31
N TYR A 422 -5.55 -6.47 -0.84
CA TYR A 422 -4.69 -5.42 -0.29
C TYR A 422 -5.37 -4.05 -0.31
N CYS A 423 -6.32 -3.82 -1.24
CA CYS A 423 -7.18 -2.64 -1.24
C CYS A 423 -7.96 -2.46 0.07
N ALA A 424 -8.44 -3.54 0.68
CA ALA A 424 -9.12 -3.50 1.98
C ALA A 424 -8.15 -3.10 3.10
N ARG A 425 -6.90 -3.57 3.05
CA ARG A 425 -5.87 -3.21 4.03
C ARG A 425 -5.52 -1.72 3.96
N TYR A 426 -5.42 -1.13 2.76
CA TYR A 426 -5.26 0.32 2.59
C TYR A 426 -6.44 1.12 3.13
N LEU A 427 -7.68 0.69 2.86
CA LEU A 427 -8.87 1.36 3.39
C LEU A 427 -8.87 1.36 4.93
N ARG A 428 -8.61 0.21 5.54
CA ARG A 428 -8.48 0.07 7.00
C ARG A 428 -7.34 0.93 7.56
N ALA A 429 -6.22 1.01 6.83
CA ALA A 429 -5.07 1.82 7.21
C ALA A 429 -5.37 3.32 7.20
N TRP A 430 -6.07 3.83 6.19
CA TRP A 430 -6.47 5.24 6.16
C TRP A 430 -7.45 5.61 7.28
N ILE A 431 -8.36 4.67 7.61
CA ILE A 431 -9.28 4.86 8.75
C ILE A 431 -8.48 4.92 10.06
N LEU A 432 -7.59 3.96 10.27
CA LEU A 432 -6.74 3.90 11.47
C LEU A 432 -5.78 5.09 11.56
N ASP A 433 -5.18 5.53 10.44
CA ASP A 433 -4.33 6.74 10.37
C ASP A 433 -5.08 7.97 10.90
N ALA A 434 -6.32 8.19 10.45
CA ALA A 434 -7.12 9.32 10.91
C ALA A 434 -7.40 9.25 12.42
N GLN A 435 -7.63 8.05 12.97
CA GLN A 435 -7.83 7.84 14.40
C GLN A 435 -6.52 8.04 15.19
N ILE A 436 -5.38 7.54 14.72
CA ILE A 436 -4.06 7.77 15.32
C ILE A 436 -3.75 9.26 15.37
N ARG A 437 -3.90 9.97 14.26
CA ARG A 437 -3.62 11.42 14.19
C ARG A 437 -4.53 12.22 15.11
N ARG A 438 -5.84 11.92 15.12
CA ARG A 438 -6.79 12.53 16.05
C ARG A 438 -6.36 12.31 17.52
N HIS A 439 -5.96 11.10 17.88
CA HIS A 439 -5.47 10.80 19.22
C HIS A 439 -4.20 11.58 19.56
N LEU A 440 -3.22 11.65 18.63
CA LEU A 440 -2.00 12.42 18.81
C LEU A 440 -2.27 13.92 18.97
N GLU A 441 -3.23 14.47 18.24
CA GLU A 441 -3.65 15.88 18.35
C GLU A 441 -4.35 16.17 19.68
N GLN A 442 -5.17 15.25 20.17
CA GLN A 442 -5.85 15.38 21.47
C GLN A 442 -4.87 15.33 22.63
N GLU A 443 -3.91 14.43 22.61
CA GLU A 443 -2.96 14.22 23.70
C GLU A 443 -1.78 15.21 23.70
N PHE A 444 -1.29 15.61 22.52
CA PHE A 444 -0.06 16.39 22.35
C PHE A 444 -0.27 17.73 21.65
N GLY A 445 -1.48 18.01 21.19
CA GLY A 445 -1.85 19.21 20.44
C GLY A 445 -1.60 19.12 18.93
N PRO A 446 -2.06 20.11 18.13
CA PRO A 446 -2.04 20.07 16.67
C PRO A 446 -0.62 20.06 16.05
N ARG A 447 0.40 20.34 16.85
CA ARG A 447 1.82 20.27 16.48
C ARG A 447 2.52 19.12 17.20
N TRP A 448 1.85 17.96 17.35
CA TRP A 448 2.38 16.76 18.01
C TRP A 448 3.72 16.31 17.43
N PHE A 449 3.93 16.49 16.13
CA PHE A 449 5.16 16.13 15.42
C PHE A 449 6.40 16.93 15.83
N GLU A 450 6.24 17.96 16.65
CA GLU A 450 7.32 18.75 17.26
C GLU A 450 7.52 18.42 18.76
N ARG A 451 6.93 17.35 19.23
CA ARG A 451 6.90 16.99 20.65
C ARG A 451 7.64 15.67 20.89
N PRO A 452 8.78 15.66 21.58
CA PRO A 452 9.47 14.41 21.94
C PRO A 452 8.59 13.43 22.73
N ARG A 453 7.58 13.93 23.48
CA ARG A 453 6.61 13.09 24.20
C ARG A 453 5.69 12.34 23.23
N ALA A 454 5.27 12.96 22.14
CA ALA A 454 4.50 12.28 21.09
C ALA A 454 5.35 11.18 20.39
N GLY A 455 6.63 11.48 20.11
CA GLY A 455 7.53 10.47 19.57
C GLY A 455 7.79 9.32 20.55
N ALA A 456 7.86 9.58 21.86
CA ALA A 456 7.94 8.51 22.87
C ALA A 456 6.68 7.64 22.88
N TYR A 457 5.51 8.25 22.73
CA TYR A 457 4.24 7.53 22.61
C TYR A 457 4.19 6.69 21.33
N LEU A 458 4.57 7.25 20.18
CA LEU A 458 4.66 6.51 18.92
C LEU A 458 5.60 5.30 19.04
N ARG A 459 6.78 5.45 19.65
CA ARG A 459 7.69 4.32 19.91
C ARG A 459 7.04 3.23 20.77
N THR A 460 6.18 3.60 21.72
CA THR A 460 5.40 2.61 22.50
C THR A 460 4.44 1.85 21.60
N LEU A 461 3.72 2.52 20.71
CA LEU A 461 2.83 1.86 19.76
C LEU A 461 3.63 0.95 18.80
N TRP A 462 4.70 1.46 18.23
CA TRP A 462 5.56 0.71 17.30
C TRP A 462 6.21 -0.52 17.96
N SER A 463 6.51 -0.46 19.26
CA SER A 463 7.11 -1.60 19.98
C SER A 463 6.21 -2.83 20.02
N TRP A 464 4.91 -2.67 19.82
CA TRP A 464 3.96 -3.78 19.73
C TRP A 464 4.04 -4.56 18.41
N GLY A 465 4.79 -4.04 17.42
CA GLY A 465 4.86 -4.61 16.09
C GLY A 465 3.47 -4.73 15.46
N GLN A 466 3.17 -5.89 14.94
CA GLN A 466 1.87 -6.25 14.37
C GLN A 466 1.10 -7.26 15.26
N SER A 467 1.33 -7.22 16.58
CA SER A 467 0.64 -8.09 17.56
C SER A 467 -0.86 -7.84 17.65
N TYR A 468 -1.29 -6.63 17.25
CA TYR A 468 -2.70 -6.22 17.31
C TYR A 468 -3.15 -5.84 15.89
N PRO A 469 -4.23 -6.45 15.38
CA PRO A 469 -4.84 -6.01 14.12
C PRO A 469 -5.43 -4.60 14.27
N ALA A 470 -5.71 -3.93 13.15
CA ALA A 470 -6.10 -2.53 13.11
C ALA A 470 -7.30 -2.20 14.02
N ASP A 471 -8.32 -3.05 14.08
CA ASP A 471 -9.49 -2.86 14.96
C ASP A 471 -9.13 -2.88 16.45
N GLU A 472 -8.25 -3.80 16.85
CA GLU A 472 -7.80 -3.88 18.23
C GLU A 472 -6.89 -2.70 18.59
N LEU A 473 -6.04 -2.26 17.65
CA LEU A 473 -5.23 -1.07 17.86
C LEU A 473 -6.10 0.18 18.05
N ALA A 474 -7.17 0.33 17.25
CA ALA A 474 -8.13 1.43 17.43
C ALA A 474 -8.77 1.40 18.82
N ARG A 475 -9.16 0.20 19.33
CA ARG A 475 -9.69 0.06 20.70
C ARG A 475 -8.67 0.48 21.77
N ARG A 476 -7.40 0.18 21.57
CA ARG A 476 -6.32 0.60 22.47
C ARG A 476 -6.05 2.10 22.47
N LEU A 477 -6.45 2.78 21.40
CA LEU A 477 -6.45 4.25 21.31
C LEU A 477 -7.69 4.90 21.96
N GLY A 478 -8.65 4.09 22.43
CA GLY A 478 -9.86 4.55 23.10
C GLY A 478 -11.10 4.61 22.21
N ASP A 479 -11.05 4.04 21.02
CA ASP A 479 -12.19 3.90 20.11
C ASP A 479 -12.89 2.54 20.29
N ASP A 480 -14.09 2.36 19.72
CA ASP A 480 -14.80 1.08 19.75
C ASP A 480 -14.31 0.09 18.66
N GLY A 481 -13.42 0.51 17.79
CA GLY A 481 -12.87 -0.18 16.64
C GLY A 481 -12.55 0.81 15.53
N LEU A 482 -12.43 0.34 14.28
CA LEU A 482 -12.21 1.22 13.14
C LEU A 482 -13.44 2.09 12.87
N ASP A 483 -13.27 3.41 12.93
CA ASP A 483 -14.30 4.42 12.67
C ASP A 483 -13.90 5.34 11.51
N ILE A 484 -14.66 5.32 10.43
CA ILE A 484 -14.41 6.14 9.25
C ILE A 484 -14.78 7.63 9.45
N ASN A 485 -15.58 7.98 10.47
CA ASN A 485 -16.09 9.34 10.63
C ASN A 485 -15.02 10.42 10.77
N PRO A 486 -13.91 10.24 11.53
CA PRO A 486 -12.82 11.22 11.58
C PRO A 486 -12.23 11.50 10.20
N LEU A 487 -12.05 10.47 9.39
CA LEU A 487 -11.53 10.59 8.04
C LEU A 487 -12.50 11.31 7.10
N VAL A 488 -13.80 11.01 7.18
CA VAL A 488 -14.83 11.70 6.39
C VAL A 488 -14.90 13.18 6.76
N GLN A 489 -14.85 13.50 8.05
CA GLN A 489 -14.83 14.89 8.52
C GLN A 489 -13.63 15.67 7.99
N GLU A 490 -12.43 15.07 8.03
CA GLU A 490 -11.22 15.68 7.46
C GLU A 490 -11.37 15.98 5.97
N LEU A 491 -11.92 15.03 5.20
CA LEU A 491 -12.05 15.13 3.73
C LEU A 491 -13.15 16.12 3.29
N LEU A 492 -14.19 16.27 4.09
CA LEU A 492 -15.33 17.16 3.81
C LEU A 492 -15.20 18.53 4.46
N ALA A 493 -14.20 18.73 5.34
CA ALA A 493 -13.93 20.04 5.89
C ALA A 493 -13.77 21.06 4.75
N MET A 494 -14.54 22.15 4.83
CA MET A 494 -14.39 23.27 3.89
C MET A 494 -13.11 24.02 4.21
N ASP A 495 -12.42 24.45 3.18
CA ASP A 495 -11.20 25.27 3.29
C ASP A 495 -11.51 26.66 3.82
#